data_c83d942d88d6f35f8135f0a371db089a
#
_entry.id   c83d942d88d6f35f8135f0a371db089a
#
_cell.length_a   1.000
_cell.length_b   1.000
_cell.length_c   1.000
_cell.angle_alpha   90.00
_cell.angle_beta   90.00
_cell.angle_gamma   90.00
#
_symmetry.space_group_name_H-M   'P 1'
#
loop_
_entity.id
_entity.type
_entity.pdbx_description
1 polymer ?
#
loop_
_entity_poly.entity_id
_entity_poly.type
_entity_poly.pdbx_seq_one_letter_code
_entity_poly.pdbx_strand_id
1 'polypeptide(L)'
;MSPPAYSSPILTSKHEGVTTLTMNTPARLNGWTMGMMDAIKEAFRLAALDESTRVLILTGADPYYCAGVNLAATLRPGHPRKIHSMIVKYNQALFDTFLDFPKPLLIAVNGPAIGASVTSATLCDGIIASEKATFSTPFSALGVPPEGCSSVQFARLMGQESAQRVLGKEGWKPTATEALETGLIQWVVSHDELMEQAGMIAHDWVASGKPRSFRGGSEREELKAVNASESQALADAFLSPPFIKGQFRFLWSKKKWGPAAMFLGMLISRPLWSRLL
;
A
#
# COMPACT_ATOMS: atom_id res chain seq x y z
N MET A 1 0.81 33.65 -16.13
CA MET A 1 1.06 32.22 -16.31
C MET A 1 -0.04 31.49 -15.55
N SER A 2 -0.95 30.79 -16.23
CA SER A 2 -1.96 29.96 -15.59
C SER A 2 -1.25 28.87 -14.81
N PRO A 3 -1.72 28.51 -13.59
CA PRO A 3 -1.15 27.39 -12.85
C PRO A 3 -1.26 26.13 -13.72
N PRO A 4 -0.25 25.22 -13.70
CA PRO A 4 -0.32 23.99 -14.46
C PRO A 4 -1.60 23.27 -14.06
N ALA A 5 -2.36 22.82 -15.05
CA ALA A 5 -3.54 22.00 -14.83
C ALA A 5 -3.11 20.81 -13.97
N TYR A 6 -3.62 20.74 -12.73
CA TYR A 6 -3.38 19.59 -11.85
C TYR A 6 -3.98 18.37 -12.54
N SER A 7 -3.13 17.54 -13.13
CA SER A 7 -3.57 16.22 -13.61
C SER A 7 -4.13 15.46 -12.41
N SER A 8 -5.27 14.78 -12.60
CA SER A 8 -5.86 13.95 -11.56
C SER A 8 -4.80 12.99 -10.99
N PRO A 9 -4.70 12.82 -9.67
CA PRO A 9 -3.77 11.88 -9.07
C PRO A 9 -4.07 10.43 -9.45
N ILE A 10 -5.31 10.14 -9.90
CA ILE A 10 -5.72 8.87 -10.48
C ILE A 10 -6.27 9.13 -11.88
N LEU A 11 -5.70 8.46 -12.87
CA LEU A 11 -6.30 8.38 -14.20
C LEU A 11 -7.19 7.15 -14.27
N THR A 12 -8.31 7.27 -14.97
CA THR A 12 -9.27 6.18 -15.15
C THR A 12 -9.50 5.95 -16.64
N SER A 13 -9.36 4.71 -17.08
CA SER A 13 -9.77 4.26 -18.42
C SER A 13 -10.70 3.06 -18.30
N LYS A 14 -11.57 2.88 -19.30
CA LYS A 14 -12.53 1.77 -19.33
C LYS A 14 -12.54 1.13 -20.70
N HIS A 15 -12.55 -0.19 -20.72
CA HIS A 15 -12.67 -0.99 -21.94
C HIS A 15 -13.35 -2.33 -21.64
N GLU A 16 -14.44 -2.64 -22.29
CA GLU A 16 -15.14 -3.94 -22.28
C GLU A 16 -15.29 -4.59 -20.89
N GLY A 17 -15.81 -3.84 -19.93
CA GLY A 17 -16.03 -4.34 -18.56
C GLY A 17 -14.82 -4.23 -17.65
N VAL A 18 -13.67 -3.83 -18.16
CA VAL A 18 -12.45 -3.60 -17.38
C VAL A 18 -12.27 -2.11 -17.12
N THR A 19 -12.13 -1.72 -15.87
CA THR A 19 -11.73 -0.36 -15.47
C THR A 19 -10.28 -0.41 -15.00
N THR A 20 -9.43 0.46 -15.55
CA THR A 20 -8.04 0.62 -15.13
C THR A 20 -7.87 1.95 -14.39
N LEU A 21 -7.34 1.87 -13.18
CA LEU A 21 -6.92 3.02 -12.38
C LEU A 21 -5.41 3.12 -12.39
N THR A 22 -4.88 4.27 -12.81
CA THR A 22 -3.44 4.53 -12.82
C THR A 22 -3.11 5.61 -11.81
N MET A 23 -2.32 5.29 -10.78
CA MET A 23 -1.73 6.29 -9.88
C MET A 23 -0.80 7.20 -10.68
N ASN A 24 -1.09 8.51 -10.73
CA ASN A 24 -0.45 9.43 -11.67
C ASN A 24 0.21 10.61 -10.95
N THR A 25 1.18 10.31 -10.12
CA THR A 25 2.09 11.30 -9.52
C THR A 25 3.55 10.87 -9.66
N PRO A 26 4.05 10.62 -10.91
CA PRO A 26 5.37 10.02 -11.14
C PRO A 26 6.51 10.84 -10.53
N ALA A 27 6.42 12.18 -10.51
CA ALA A 27 7.38 13.04 -9.86
C ALA A 27 7.51 12.81 -8.33
N ARG A 28 6.55 12.12 -7.73
CA ARG A 28 6.55 11.68 -6.33
C ARG A 28 6.55 10.16 -6.21
N LEU A 29 6.94 9.47 -7.28
CA LEU A 29 7.01 8.01 -7.37
C LEU A 29 5.69 7.33 -6.94
N ASN A 30 4.56 7.93 -7.27
CA ASN A 30 3.20 7.51 -6.90
C ASN A 30 3.00 7.30 -5.40
N GLY A 31 3.81 7.98 -4.56
CA GLY A 31 3.77 7.84 -3.10
C GLY A 31 2.41 8.24 -2.52
N TRP A 32 1.94 7.47 -1.55
CA TRP A 32 0.65 7.65 -0.92
C TRP A 32 0.70 8.79 0.11
N THR A 33 0.33 9.97 -0.34
CA THR A 33 -0.03 11.12 0.50
C THR A 33 -1.51 11.00 0.89
N MET A 34 -1.97 11.81 1.85
CA MET A 34 -3.40 11.89 2.18
C MET A 34 -4.28 12.10 0.94
N GLY A 35 -3.89 13.04 0.07
CA GLY A 35 -4.63 13.31 -1.17
C GLY A 35 -4.65 12.14 -2.15
N MET A 36 -3.56 11.36 -2.28
CA MET A 36 -3.53 10.16 -3.11
C MET A 36 -4.40 9.06 -2.50
N MET A 37 -4.32 8.83 -1.19
CA MET A 37 -5.15 7.84 -0.51
C MET A 37 -6.64 8.15 -0.62
N ASP A 38 -7.02 9.43 -0.48
CA ASP A 38 -8.41 9.86 -0.68
C ASP A 38 -8.86 9.68 -2.14
N ALA A 39 -7.99 9.97 -3.11
CA ALA A 39 -8.27 9.74 -4.52
C ALA A 39 -8.42 8.24 -4.87
N ILE A 40 -7.60 7.37 -4.29
CA ILE A 40 -7.73 5.90 -4.44
C ILE A 40 -9.08 5.45 -3.87
N LYS A 41 -9.41 5.83 -2.63
CA LYS A 41 -10.70 5.47 -2.01
C LYS A 41 -11.88 5.89 -2.87
N GLU A 42 -11.87 7.12 -3.38
CA GLU A 42 -12.94 7.62 -4.23
C GLU A 42 -13.01 6.90 -5.58
N ALA A 43 -11.87 6.63 -6.22
CA ALA A 43 -11.84 5.87 -7.47
C ALA A 43 -12.36 4.44 -7.31
N PHE A 44 -11.99 3.76 -6.21
CA PHE A 44 -12.53 2.44 -5.86
C PHE A 44 -14.04 2.49 -5.60
N ARG A 45 -14.51 3.50 -4.86
CA ARG A 45 -15.96 3.69 -4.60
C ARG A 45 -16.74 3.88 -5.91
N LEU A 46 -16.23 4.71 -6.81
CA LEU A 46 -16.86 4.93 -8.12
C LEU A 46 -16.85 3.66 -8.97
N ALA A 47 -15.74 2.92 -9.03
CA ALA A 47 -15.65 1.66 -9.76
C ALA A 47 -16.56 0.56 -9.14
N ALA A 48 -16.74 0.56 -7.82
CA ALA A 48 -17.64 -0.39 -7.16
C ALA A 48 -19.10 -0.15 -7.55
N LEU A 49 -19.52 1.12 -7.66
CA LEU A 49 -20.90 1.50 -8.02
C LEU A 49 -21.19 1.46 -9.52
N ASP A 50 -20.17 1.46 -10.36
CA ASP A 50 -20.32 1.48 -11.80
C ASP A 50 -20.65 0.08 -12.33
N GLU A 51 -21.88 -0.13 -12.78
CA GLU A 51 -22.36 -1.42 -13.31
C GLU A 51 -21.59 -1.88 -14.56
N SER A 52 -21.00 -0.95 -15.32
CA SER A 52 -20.15 -1.28 -16.47
C SER A 52 -18.79 -1.83 -16.08
N THR A 53 -18.33 -1.61 -14.86
CA THR A 53 -17.09 -2.19 -14.32
C THR A 53 -17.34 -3.60 -13.82
N ARG A 54 -16.70 -4.59 -14.41
CA ARG A 54 -16.75 -6.01 -14.01
C ARG A 54 -15.46 -6.44 -13.31
N VAL A 55 -14.32 -5.90 -13.74
CA VAL A 55 -12.99 -6.14 -13.18
C VAL A 55 -12.28 -4.79 -13.05
N LEU A 56 -11.50 -4.64 -11.98
CA LEU A 56 -10.65 -3.47 -11.75
C LEU A 56 -9.18 -3.84 -11.88
N ILE A 57 -8.42 -3.04 -12.64
CA ILE A 57 -6.95 -3.07 -12.64
C ILE A 57 -6.45 -1.83 -11.91
N LEU A 58 -5.46 -1.99 -11.01
CA LEU A 58 -4.72 -0.88 -10.41
C LEU A 58 -3.26 -0.96 -10.82
N THR A 59 -2.70 0.14 -11.30
CA THR A 59 -1.29 0.27 -11.70
C THR A 59 -0.74 1.65 -11.32
N GLY A 60 0.55 1.89 -11.59
CA GLY A 60 1.21 3.19 -11.42
C GLY A 60 1.74 3.76 -12.73
N ALA A 61 1.83 5.08 -12.83
CA ALA A 61 2.61 5.72 -13.87
C ALA A 61 4.11 5.54 -13.58
N ASP A 62 4.88 5.21 -14.62
CA ASP A 62 6.33 4.95 -14.49
C ASP A 62 7.11 6.10 -13.82
N PRO A 63 8.26 5.76 -13.19
CA PRO A 63 8.95 4.47 -13.16
C PRO A 63 8.60 3.55 -11.97
N TYR A 64 7.72 3.96 -11.06
CA TYR A 64 7.36 3.23 -9.84
C TYR A 64 5.90 2.80 -9.86
N TYR A 65 5.62 1.60 -9.35
CA TYR A 65 4.27 1.29 -8.94
C TYR A 65 3.85 2.23 -7.80
N CYS A 66 4.56 2.19 -6.67
CA CYS A 66 4.33 3.13 -5.58
C CYS A 66 5.48 3.12 -4.56
N ALA A 67 5.94 4.29 -4.16
CA ALA A 67 6.97 4.44 -3.12
C ALA A 67 6.45 4.31 -1.68
N GLY A 68 5.21 3.85 -1.48
CA GLY A 68 4.60 3.66 -0.16
C GLY A 68 4.03 4.94 0.44
N VAL A 69 3.65 4.88 1.73
CA VAL A 69 3.05 6.00 2.46
C VAL A 69 4.09 7.05 2.80
N ASN A 70 3.79 8.31 2.52
CA ASN A 70 4.63 9.45 2.90
C ASN A 70 4.37 9.85 4.35
N LEU A 71 5.05 9.18 5.30
CA LEU A 71 4.87 9.38 6.73
C LEU A 71 5.09 10.83 7.20
N ALA A 72 6.06 11.53 6.58
CA ALA A 72 6.35 12.93 6.95
C ALA A 72 5.23 13.92 6.56
N ALA A 73 4.42 13.56 5.58
CA ALA A 73 3.28 14.36 5.13
C ALA A 73 1.96 14.00 5.85
N THR A 74 1.90 12.86 6.54
CA THR A 74 0.68 12.36 7.19
C THR A 74 0.61 12.68 8.68
N LEU A 75 1.75 12.73 9.38
CA LEU A 75 1.78 13.03 10.81
C LEU A 75 1.80 14.53 11.07
N ARG A 76 0.81 15.03 11.81
CA ARG A 76 0.73 16.42 12.30
C ARG A 76 0.74 16.45 13.82
N PRO A 77 1.39 17.45 14.44
CA PRO A 77 1.32 17.63 15.88
C PRO A 77 -0.13 17.81 16.36
N GLY A 78 -0.46 17.18 17.49
CA GLY A 78 -1.80 17.24 18.05
C GLY A 78 -1.90 16.49 19.39
N HIS A 79 -3.11 16.37 19.93
CA HIS A 79 -3.34 15.60 21.13
C HIS A 79 -3.05 14.11 20.89
N PRO A 80 -2.27 13.40 21.74
CA PRO A 80 -1.79 12.04 21.50
C PRO A 80 -2.90 11.05 21.16
N ARG A 81 -4.00 11.02 21.90
CA ARG A 81 -5.16 10.15 21.61
C ARG A 81 -5.79 10.44 20.25
N LYS A 82 -5.84 11.72 19.84
CA LYS A 82 -6.38 12.09 18.54
C LYS A 82 -5.45 11.62 17.41
N ILE A 83 -4.12 11.76 17.60
CA ILE A 83 -3.13 11.27 16.66
C ILE A 83 -3.23 9.75 16.52
N HIS A 84 -3.27 9.03 17.66
CA HIS A 84 -3.44 7.59 17.69
C HIS A 84 -4.71 7.14 16.94
N SER A 85 -5.88 7.66 17.34
CA SER A 85 -7.14 7.35 16.67
C SER A 85 -7.15 7.67 15.18
N MET A 86 -6.47 8.75 14.80
CA MET A 86 -6.34 9.14 13.38
C MET A 86 -5.51 8.12 12.61
N ILE A 87 -4.37 7.69 13.17
CA ILE A 87 -3.51 6.67 12.53
C ILE A 87 -4.30 5.38 12.34
N VAL A 88 -4.95 4.88 13.40
CA VAL A 88 -5.80 3.68 13.32
C VAL A 88 -6.84 3.82 12.23
N LYS A 89 -7.64 4.89 12.27
CA LYS A 89 -8.74 5.11 11.33
C LYS A 89 -8.26 5.18 9.88
N TYR A 90 -7.18 5.92 9.62
CA TYR A 90 -6.68 6.09 8.24
C TYR A 90 -6.04 4.82 7.71
N ASN A 91 -5.24 4.13 8.54
CA ASN A 91 -4.60 2.88 8.13
C ASN A 91 -5.66 1.81 7.88
N GLN A 92 -6.60 1.63 8.80
CA GLN A 92 -7.68 0.66 8.64
C GLN A 92 -8.51 0.95 7.39
N ALA A 93 -8.96 2.20 7.20
CA ALA A 93 -9.76 2.60 6.04
C ALA A 93 -9.02 2.44 4.71
N LEU A 94 -7.69 2.61 4.70
CA LEU A 94 -6.88 2.39 3.50
C LEU A 94 -6.98 0.93 3.04
N PHE A 95 -6.75 -0.03 3.92
CA PHE A 95 -6.78 -1.45 3.55
C PHE A 95 -8.22 -1.96 3.41
N ASP A 96 -9.18 -1.45 4.18
CA ASP A 96 -10.61 -1.74 3.99
C ASP A 96 -11.09 -1.36 2.58
N THR A 97 -10.48 -0.35 1.95
CA THR A 97 -10.78 0.00 0.55
C THR A 97 -10.53 -1.19 -0.39
N PHE A 98 -9.48 -1.96 -0.17
CA PHE A 98 -9.17 -3.16 -0.96
C PHE A 98 -9.98 -4.38 -0.51
N LEU A 99 -10.22 -4.54 0.79
CA LEU A 99 -10.98 -5.65 1.35
C LEU A 99 -12.47 -5.59 1.00
N ASP A 100 -13.05 -4.39 1.03
CA ASP A 100 -14.50 -4.18 0.78
C ASP A 100 -14.83 -4.01 -0.70
N PHE A 101 -13.82 -3.90 -1.59
CA PHE A 101 -14.08 -3.79 -3.02
C PHE A 101 -14.78 -5.06 -3.53
N PRO A 102 -15.99 -4.95 -4.15
CA PRO A 102 -16.86 -6.11 -4.37
C PRO A 102 -16.56 -6.90 -5.64
N LYS A 103 -15.70 -6.38 -6.53
CA LYS A 103 -15.41 -6.96 -7.85
C LYS A 103 -14.00 -7.50 -7.92
N PRO A 104 -13.67 -8.44 -8.83
CA PRO A 104 -12.30 -8.91 -9.02
C PRO A 104 -11.33 -7.75 -9.24
N LEU A 105 -10.18 -7.82 -8.57
CA LEU A 105 -9.15 -6.79 -8.55
C LEU A 105 -7.80 -7.38 -8.94
N LEU A 106 -7.26 -6.91 -10.05
CA LEU A 106 -5.93 -7.24 -10.54
C LEU A 106 -4.96 -6.09 -10.27
N ILE A 107 -3.82 -6.38 -9.70
CA ILE A 107 -2.74 -5.39 -9.54
C ILE A 107 -1.70 -5.61 -10.62
N ALA A 108 -1.41 -4.57 -11.41
CA ALA A 108 -0.35 -4.56 -12.40
C ALA A 108 0.83 -3.72 -11.87
N VAL A 109 1.86 -4.40 -11.38
CA VAL A 109 3.03 -3.77 -10.73
C VAL A 109 4.07 -3.42 -11.79
N ASN A 110 4.07 -2.17 -12.25
CA ASN A 110 4.94 -1.69 -13.33
C ASN A 110 6.40 -1.44 -12.92
N GLY A 111 6.68 -1.32 -11.63
CA GLY A 111 8.02 -1.02 -11.12
C GLY A 111 8.11 -1.24 -9.61
N PRO A 112 9.09 -0.65 -8.92
CA PRO A 112 9.24 -0.85 -7.48
C PRO A 112 7.98 -0.53 -6.69
N ALA A 113 7.60 -1.45 -5.78
CA ALA A 113 6.49 -1.35 -4.84
C ALA A 113 7.04 -1.36 -3.40
N ILE A 114 6.59 -0.41 -2.55
CA ILE A 114 7.16 -0.23 -1.22
C ILE A 114 6.07 -0.12 -0.14
N GLY A 115 6.22 -0.85 0.97
CA GLY A 115 5.38 -0.77 2.16
C GLY A 115 3.92 -1.13 1.90
N ALA A 116 3.00 -0.24 2.27
CA ALA A 116 1.56 -0.42 2.14
C ALA A 116 1.09 -0.78 0.73
N SER A 117 1.83 -0.37 -0.32
CA SER A 117 1.48 -0.72 -1.69
C SER A 117 1.77 -2.19 -2.04
N VAL A 118 2.72 -2.82 -1.35
CA VAL A 118 2.97 -4.27 -1.46
C VAL A 118 1.90 -5.04 -0.70
N THR A 119 1.63 -4.63 0.54
CA THR A 119 0.68 -5.36 1.41
C THR A 119 -0.74 -5.25 0.88
N SER A 120 -1.18 -4.07 0.39
CA SER A 120 -2.49 -3.93 -0.24
C SER A 120 -2.63 -4.76 -1.53
N ALA A 121 -1.56 -4.93 -2.31
CA ALA A 121 -1.58 -5.76 -3.51
C ALA A 121 -1.88 -7.24 -3.18
N THR A 122 -1.46 -7.74 -2.02
CA THR A 122 -1.73 -9.12 -1.60
C THR A 122 -3.19 -9.36 -1.19
N LEU A 123 -3.98 -8.31 -0.99
CA LEU A 123 -5.41 -8.37 -0.70
C LEU A 123 -6.29 -8.48 -1.96
N CYS A 124 -5.67 -8.67 -3.13
CA CYS A 124 -6.32 -8.67 -4.44
C CYS A 124 -6.41 -10.09 -5.01
N ASP A 125 -7.20 -10.27 -6.08
CA ASP A 125 -7.40 -11.57 -6.73
C ASP A 125 -6.17 -12.05 -7.49
N GLY A 126 -5.34 -11.12 -7.96
CA GLY A 126 -4.10 -11.43 -8.65
C GLY A 126 -3.13 -10.27 -8.73
N ILE A 127 -1.86 -10.62 -8.91
CA ILE A 127 -0.77 -9.67 -9.13
C ILE A 127 0.03 -10.12 -10.35
N ILE A 128 0.06 -9.27 -11.37
CA ILE A 128 1.00 -9.38 -12.49
C ILE A 128 2.06 -8.29 -12.32
N ALA A 129 3.30 -8.61 -12.59
CA ALA A 129 4.41 -7.68 -12.45
C ALA A 129 5.27 -7.59 -13.71
N SER A 130 5.79 -6.39 -13.97
CA SER A 130 6.92 -6.19 -14.87
C SER A 130 8.17 -6.85 -14.29
N GLU A 131 9.07 -7.35 -15.17
CA GLU A 131 10.40 -7.84 -14.77
C GLU A 131 11.23 -6.78 -14.02
N LYS A 132 10.86 -5.48 -14.16
CA LYS A 132 11.50 -4.36 -13.44
C LYS A 132 10.99 -4.17 -12.02
N ALA A 133 9.94 -4.88 -11.61
CA ALA A 133 9.34 -4.73 -10.30
C ALA A 133 10.23 -5.30 -9.19
N THR A 134 10.17 -4.65 -8.04
CA THR A 134 10.73 -5.14 -6.77
C THR A 134 9.73 -4.89 -5.66
N PHE A 135 9.75 -5.75 -4.63
CA PHE A 135 8.81 -5.67 -3.52
C PHE A 135 9.55 -5.44 -2.21
N SER A 136 9.23 -4.38 -1.50
CA SER A 136 9.94 -4.00 -0.27
C SER A 136 8.96 -3.61 0.84
N THR A 137 9.09 -4.22 2.02
CA THR A 137 8.33 -3.83 3.22
C THR A 137 9.29 -3.49 4.35
N PRO A 138 9.85 -2.26 4.39
CA PRO A 138 10.92 -1.89 5.32
C PRO A 138 10.42 -1.69 6.77
N PHE A 139 9.43 -2.47 7.21
CA PHE A 139 8.77 -2.30 8.51
C PHE A 139 9.73 -2.43 9.68
N SER A 140 10.53 -3.51 9.70
CA SER A 140 11.53 -3.73 10.75
C SER A 140 12.57 -2.61 10.82
N ALA A 141 13.05 -2.14 9.66
CA ALA A 141 14.03 -1.03 9.60
C ALA A 141 13.42 0.31 10.07
N LEU A 142 12.11 0.49 9.90
CA LEU A 142 11.37 1.67 10.37
C LEU A 142 10.94 1.54 11.83
N GLY A 143 11.07 0.37 12.44
CA GLY A 143 10.62 0.10 13.81
C GLY A 143 9.09 0.07 13.92
N VAL A 144 8.40 -0.37 12.88
CA VAL A 144 6.95 -0.55 12.86
C VAL A 144 6.58 -2.01 12.62
N PRO A 145 5.42 -2.47 13.12
CA PRO A 145 4.93 -3.82 12.86
C PRO A 145 4.46 -3.97 11.41
N PRO A 146 4.22 -5.19 10.94
CA PRO A 146 3.50 -5.46 9.70
C PRO A 146 2.13 -4.75 9.68
N GLU A 147 1.67 -4.34 8.49
CA GLU A 147 0.38 -3.71 8.24
C GLU A 147 -0.28 -4.31 6.98
N GLY A 148 -1.57 -4.02 6.78
CA GLY A 148 -2.30 -4.46 5.59
C GLY A 148 -2.43 -5.97 5.50
N CYS A 149 -2.69 -6.61 6.63
CA CYS A 149 -2.83 -8.06 6.80
C CYS A 149 -1.55 -8.85 6.51
N SER A 150 -0.40 -8.18 6.32
CA SER A 150 0.84 -8.85 5.94
C SER A 150 1.38 -9.79 7.02
N SER A 151 1.02 -9.61 8.30
CA SER A 151 1.40 -10.52 9.38
C SER A 151 0.85 -11.95 9.19
N VAL A 152 -0.24 -12.09 8.43
CA VAL A 152 -0.88 -13.38 8.13
C VAL A 152 -0.75 -13.71 6.64
N GLN A 153 -1.07 -12.75 5.78
CA GLN A 153 -1.21 -12.98 4.35
C GLN A 153 0.10 -13.37 3.67
N PHE A 154 1.23 -12.79 4.06
CA PHE A 154 2.52 -13.13 3.45
C PHE A 154 2.89 -14.60 3.70
N ALA A 155 2.70 -15.09 4.93
CA ALA A 155 2.99 -16.49 5.23
C ALA A 155 2.09 -17.47 4.45
N ARG A 156 0.83 -17.09 4.19
CA ARG A 156 -0.10 -17.89 3.38
C ARG A 156 0.27 -17.93 1.90
N LEU A 157 0.81 -16.84 1.38
CA LEU A 157 1.15 -16.72 -0.04
C LEU A 157 2.52 -17.29 -0.37
N MET A 158 3.53 -17.03 0.47
CA MET A 158 4.93 -17.29 0.16
C MET A 158 5.64 -18.20 1.17
N GLY A 159 4.90 -18.77 2.12
CA GLY A 159 5.44 -19.57 3.20
C GLY A 159 6.08 -18.75 4.31
N GLN A 160 6.20 -19.38 5.49
CA GLN A 160 6.66 -18.69 6.72
C GLN A 160 8.08 -18.15 6.59
N GLU A 161 8.99 -18.91 5.97
CA GLU A 161 10.40 -18.52 5.82
C GLU A 161 10.55 -17.27 4.96
N SER A 162 9.97 -17.25 3.76
CA SER A 162 10.02 -16.11 2.85
C SER A 162 9.33 -14.88 3.45
N ALA A 163 8.18 -15.06 4.11
CA ALA A 163 7.49 -13.98 4.81
C ALA A 163 8.37 -13.35 5.91
N GLN A 164 9.08 -14.17 6.69
CA GLN A 164 9.98 -13.68 7.73
C GLN A 164 11.19 -12.94 7.15
N ARG A 165 11.74 -13.37 6.01
CA ARG A 165 12.82 -12.67 5.31
C ARG A 165 12.39 -11.27 4.85
N VAL A 166 11.17 -11.16 4.32
CA VAL A 166 10.62 -9.87 3.82
C VAL A 166 10.22 -8.93 4.95
N LEU A 167 9.50 -9.44 5.97
CA LEU A 167 8.96 -8.63 7.07
C LEU A 167 9.95 -8.41 8.21
N GLY A 168 10.91 -9.29 8.36
CA GLY A 168 11.85 -9.33 9.46
C GLY A 168 13.06 -8.42 9.29
N LYS A 169 14.10 -8.68 10.11
CA LYS A 169 15.33 -7.87 10.15
C LYS A 169 16.16 -7.97 8.88
N GLU A 170 16.07 -9.07 8.14
CA GLU A 170 16.75 -9.24 6.86
C GLU A 170 16.30 -8.16 5.87
N GLY A 171 14.99 -7.85 5.84
CA GLY A 171 14.43 -6.85 4.95
C GLY A 171 14.63 -7.22 3.48
N TRP A 172 14.53 -8.52 3.17
CA TRP A 172 14.66 -9.01 1.80
C TRP A 172 13.69 -8.30 0.86
N LYS A 173 14.17 -7.96 -0.31
CA LYS A 173 13.42 -7.24 -1.34
C LYS A 173 13.38 -8.10 -2.60
N PRO A 174 12.42 -9.04 -2.71
CA PRO A 174 12.35 -9.89 -3.88
C PRO A 174 12.20 -9.08 -5.16
N THR A 175 12.91 -9.51 -6.18
CA THR A 175 12.70 -9.15 -7.59
C THR A 175 11.36 -9.75 -8.05
N ALA A 176 10.91 -9.37 -9.25
CA ALA A 176 9.71 -9.95 -9.85
C ALA A 176 9.80 -11.49 -9.97
N THR A 177 10.95 -12.01 -10.42
CA THR A 177 11.19 -13.45 -10.55
C THR A 177 11.13 -14.16 -9.19
N GLU A 178 11.86 -13.66 -8.19
CA GLU A 178 11.85 -14.22 -6.84
C GLU A 178 10.44 -14.14 -6.19
N ALA A 179 9.69 -13.07 -6.46
CA ALA A 179 8.33 -12.92 -5.98
C ALA A 179 7.35 -13.94 -6.63
N LEU A 180 7.58 -14.30 -7.91
CA LEU A 180 6.87 -15.36 -8.60
C LEU A 180 7.20 -16.74 -8.01
N GLU A 181 8.49 -17.04 -7.86
CA GLU A 181 8.98 -18.32 -7.31
C GLU A 181 8.45 -18.59 -5.90
N THR A 182 8.33 -17.54 -5.08
CA THR A 182 7.81 -17.66 -3.71
C THR A 182 6.27 -17.65 -3.64
N GLY A 183 5.57 -17.38 -4.74
CA GLY A 183 4.11 -17.32 -4.77
C GLY A 183 3.51 -15.98 -4.32
N LEU A 184 4.34 -14.96 -4.06
CA LEU A 184 3.85 -13.61 -3.75
C LEU A 184 3.01 -13.04 -4.90
N ILE A 185 3.45 -13.27 -6.14
CA ILE A 185 2.76 -12.85 -7.37
C ILE A 185 2.48 -14.06 -8.27
N GLN A 186 1.65 -13.89 -9.32
CA GLN A 186 1.26 -14.98 -10.21
C GLN A 186 1.88 -14.92 -11.59
N TRP A 187 2.21 -13.72 -12.08
CA TRP A 187 2.72 -13.54 -13.43
C TRP A 187 3.84 -12.51 -13.46
N VAL A 188 4.86 -12.78 -14.27
CA VAL A 188 5.93 -11.83 -14.61
C VAL A 188 6.00 -11.75 -16.13
N VAL A 189 6.04 -10.54 -16.63
CA VAL A 189 6.11 -10.26 -18.07
C VAL A 189 7.13 -9.15 -18.34
N SER A 190 7.48 -8.94 -19.60
CA SER A 190 8.26 -7.77 -20.00
C SER A 190 7.52 -6.47 -19.62
N HIS A 191 8.27 -5.42 -19.34
CA HIS A 191 7.67 -4.15 -18.93
C HIS A 191 6.70 -3.60 -19.98
N ASP A 192 7.07 -3.70 -21.23
CA ASP A 192 6.30 -3.15 -22.35
C ASP A 192 4.99 -3.93 -22.60
N GLU A 193 4.93 -5.21 -22.19
CA GLU A 193 3.74 -6.05 -22.34
C GLU A 193 2.82 -6.02 -21.11
N LEU A 194 3.24 -5.41 -20.01
CA LEU A 194 2.55 -5.48 -18.71
C LEU A 194 1.05 -5.15 -18.82
N MET A 195 0.72 -4.03 -19.43
CA MET A 195 -0.68 -3.58 -19.46
C MET A 195 -1.53 -4.35 -20.47
N GLU A 196 -0.95 -4.84 -21.54
CA GLU A 196 -1.61 -5.74 -22.49
C GLU A 196 -1.96 -7.06 -21.81
N GLN A 197 -0.99 -7.70 -21.16
CA GLN A 197 -1.19 -8.98 -20.45
C GLN A 197 -2.16 -8.83 -19.25
N ALA A 198 -2.08 -7.72 -18.50
CA ALA A 198 -3.04 -7.43 -17.46
C ALA A 198 -4.46 -7.26 -18.02
N GLY A 199 -4.60 -6.62 -19.17
CA GLY A 199 -5.86 -6.51 -19.91
C GLY A 199 -6.42 -7.87 -20.31
N MET A 200 -5.59 -8.76 -20.88
CA MET A 200 -6.00 -10.12 -21.26
C MET A 200 -6.51 -10.91 -20.06
N ILE A 201 -5.78 -10.92 -18.94
CA ILE A 201 -6.21 -11.58 -17.69
C ILE A 201 -7.55 -11.01 -17.21
N ALA A 202 -7.70 -9.69 -17.22
CA ALA A 202 -8.92 -9.05 -16.76
C ALA A 202 -10.11 -9.37 -17.67
N HIS A 203 -9.94 -9.42 -18.99
CA HIS A 203 -10.99 -9.83 -19.94
C HIS A 203 -11.39 -11.30 -19.75
N ASP A 204 -10.42 -12.20 -19.49
CA ASP A 204 -10.73 -13.59 -19.14
C ASP A 204 -11.57 -13.68 -17.87
N TRP A 205 -11.28 -12.83 -16.88
CA TRP A 205 -12.07 -12.75 -15.65
C TRP A 205 -13.48 -12.19 -15.89
N VAL A 206 -13.62 -11.22 -16.81
CA VAL A 206 -14.95 -10.74 -17.25
C VAL A 206 -15.73 -11.84 -17.94
N ALA A 207 -15.11 -12.55 -18.90
CA ALA A 207 -15.73 -13.60 -19.68
C ALA A 207 -16.17 -14.81 -18.83
N SER A 208 -15.33 -15.20 -17.86
CA SER A 208 -15.62 -16.30 -16.94
C SER A 208 -16.59 -15.95 -15.80
N GLY A 209 -16.92 -14.66 -15.63
CA GLY A 209 -17.72 -14.21 -14.48
C GLY A 209 -17.02 -14.46 -13.14
N LYS A 210 -15.69 -14.37 -13.10
CA LYS A 210 -14.90 -14.61 -11.89
C LYS A 210 -15.45 -13.83 -10.70
N PRO A 211 -15.74 -14.48 -9.56
CA PRO A 211 -16.11 -13.76 -8.35
C PRO A 211 -14.90 -13.14 -7.67
N ARG A 212 -15.14 -12.12 -6.84
CA ARG A 212 -14.12 -11.55 -5.95
C ARG A 212 -13.64 -12.60 -4.96
N SER A 213 -12.34 -12.74 -4.80
CA SER A 213 -11.72 -13.72 -3.90
C SER A 213 -10.45 -13.17 -3.27
N PHE A 214 -10.02 -13.79 -2.16
CA PHE A 214 -8.74 -13.52 -1.52
C PHE A 214 -7.82 -14.71 -1.71
N ARG A 215 -6.58 -14.42 -2.03
CA ARG A 215 -5.56 -15.47 -2.22
C ARG A 215 -5.17 -16.12 -0.89
N GLY A 216 -4.59 -17.33 -0.95
CA GLY A 216 -4.12 -18.03 0.25
C GLY A 216 -5.25 -18.58 1.13
N GLY A 217 -6.49 -18.71 0.61
CA GLY A 217 -7.64 -19.22 1.36
C GLY A 217 -8.14 -18.29 2.46
N SER A 218 -7.83 -17.00 2.37
CA SER A 218 -8.26 -15.99 3.35
C SER A 218 -9.70 -15.58 3.13
N GLU A 219 -10.38 -15.18 4.21
CA GLU A 219 -11.73 -14.65 4.17
C GLU A 219 -11.74 -13.16 4.52
N ARG A 220 -12.71 -12.41 3.98
CA ARG A 220 -12.81 -10.95 4.17
C ARG A 220 -12.87 -10.56 5.64
N GLU A 221 -13.76 -11.17 6.40
CA GLU A 221 -13.98 -10.82 7.81
C GLU A 221 -12.77 -11.14 8.67
N GLU A 222 -12.07 -12.24 8.39
CA GLU A 222 -10.81 -12.55 9.03
C GLU A 222 -9.76 -11.46 8.74
N LEU A 223 -9.57 -11.11 7.45
CA LEU A 223 -8.62 -10.07 7.06
C LEU A 223 -8.97 -8.71 7.65
N LYS A 224 -10.26 -8.37 7.77
CA LYS A 224 -10.70 -7.14 8.44
C LYS A 224 -10.35 -7.12 9.91
N ALA A 225 -10.48 -8.24 10.61
CA ALA A 225 -10.08 -8.37 12.00
C ALA A 225 -8.55 -8.21 12.16
N VAL A 226 -7.77 -8.82 11.27
CA VAL A 226 -6.30 -8.67 11.22
C VAL A 226 -5.93 -7.20 10.95
N ASN A 227 -6.53 -6.57 9.93
CA ASN A 227 -6.30 -5.16 9.60
C ASN A 227 -6.59 -4.24 10.78
N ALA A 228 -7.68 -4.44 11.50
CA ALA A 228 -8.02 -3.67 12.68
C ALA A 228 -6.94 -3.81 13.78
N SER A 229 -6.49 -5.04 14.06
CA SER A 229 -5.45 -5.32 15.05
C SER A 229 -4.09 -4.72 14.65
N GLU A 230 -3.67 -4.91 13.39
CA GLU A 230 -2.42 -4.34 12.87
C GLU A 230 -2.46 -2.80 12.89
N SER A 231 -3.61 -2.18 12.59
CA SER A 231 -3.77 -0.72 12.63
C SER A 231 -3.59 -0.15 14.05
N GLN A 232 -4.06 -0.85 15.08
CA GLN A 232 -3.80 -0.48 16.48
C GLN A 232 -2.29 -0.58 16.78
N ALA A 233 -1.68 -1.72 16.49
CA ALA A 233 -0.25 -1.94 16.72
C ALA A 233 0.62 -0.91 15.99
N LEU A 234 0.24 -0.52 14.76
CA LEU A 234 0.93 0.52 13.99
C LEU A 234 0.84 1.89 14.69
N ALA A 235 -0.34 2.26 15.19
CA ALA A 235 -0.54 3.53 15.89
C ALA A 235 0.29 3.58 17.19
N ASP A 236 0.34 2.48 17.94
CA ASP A 236 1.19 2.35 19.12
C ASP A 236 2.67 2.49 18.76
N ALA A 237 3.11 1.84 17.67
CA ALA A 237 4.48 1.91 17.21
C ALA A 237 4.87 3.33 16.76
N PHE A 238 4.00 4.05 16.05
CA PHE A 238 4.26 5.42 15.59
C PHE A 238 4.44 6.43 16.73
N LEU A 239 3.81 6.17 17.89
CA LEU A 239 3.94 7.00 19.08
C LEU A 239 5.00 6.46 20.06
N SER A 240 5.72 5.41 19.69
CA SER A 240 6.79 4.81 20.48
C SER A 240 8.13 5.56 20.35
N PRO A 241 8.98 5.55 21.40
CA PRO A 241 10.29 6.20 21.32
C PRO A 241 11.20 5.68 20.19
N PRO A 242 11.27 4.37 19.89
CA PRO A 242 12.11 3.86 18.82
C PRO A 242 11.76 4.48 17.46
N PHE A 243 10.48 4.53 17.13
CA PHE A 243 10.00 5.10 15.87
C PHE A 243 10.28 6.61 15.80
N ILE A 244 9.88 7.38 16.82
CA ILE A 244 10.08 8.83 16.89
C ILE A 244 11.57 9.18 16.73
N LYS A 245 12.45 8.45 17.43
CA LYS A 245 13.90 8.61 17.34
C LYS A 245 14.45 8.24 15.96
N GLY A 246 13.93 7.17 15.37
CA GLY A 246 14.29 6.72 14.01
C GLY A 246 13.92 7.77 12.97
N GLN A 247 12.70 8.32 13.02
CA GLN A 247 12.24 9.37 12.12
C GLN A 247 13.06 10.66 12.28
N PHE A 248 13.35 11.07 13.51
CA PHE A 248 14.24 12.22 13.78
C PHE A 248 15.59 12.02 13.08
N ARG A 249 16.27 10.88 13.30
CA ARG A 249 17.59 10.60 12.71
C ARG A 249 17.55 10.58 11.19
N PHE A 250 16.55 9.93 10.61
CA PHE A 250 16.34 9.85 9.17
C PHE A 250 16.13 11.24 8.54
N LEU A 251 15.24 12.05 9.08
CA LEU A 251 14.96 13.39 8.57
C LEU A 251 16.16 14.33 8.74
N TRP A 252 16.88 14.21 9.84
CA TRP A 252 18.12 14.94 10.10
C TRP A 252 19.19 14.62 9.06
N SER A 253 19.41 13.33 8.76
CA SER A 253 20.38 12.90 7.73
C SER A 253 20.02 13.39 6.33
N LYS A 254 18.71 13.59 6.05
CA LYS A 254 18.21 14.15 4.79
C LYS A 254 18.14 15.67 4.78
N LYS A 255 18.69 16.35 5.79
CA LYS A 255 18.68 17.82 5.96
C LYS A 255 17.26 18.42 5.96
N LYS A 256 16.24 17.66 6.36
CA LYS A 256 14.85 18.10 6.51
C LYS A 256 14.61 18.62 7.94
N TRP A 257 15.16 19.80 8.24
CA TRP A 257 15.29 20.33 9.61
C TRP A 257 13.93 20.57 10.29
N GLY A 258 12.95 21.14 9.59
CA GLY A 258 11.62 21.39 10.17
C GLY A 258 10.91 20.13 10.66
N PRO A 259 10.67 19.14 9.79
CA PRO A 259 10.13 17.85 10.23
C PRO A 259 10.99 17.14 11.27
N ALA A 260 12.33 17.23 11.19
CA ALA A 260 13.21 16.63 12.21
C ALA A 260 13.01 17.28 13.58
N ALA A 261 12.92 18.62 13.66
CA ALA A 261 12.66 19.36 14.89
C ALA A 261 11.31 18.96 15.51
N MET A 262 10.28 18.71 14.69
CA MET A 262 8.99 18.21 15.17
C MET A 262 9.14 16.87 15.91
N PHE A 263 9.81 15.89 15.32
CA PHE A 263 10.03 14.57 15.94
C PHE A 263 10.91 14.68 17.20
N LEU A 264 11.91 15.58 17.22
CA LEU A 264 12.70 15.86 18.41
C LEU A 264 11.83 16.43 19.54
N GLY A 265 10.97 17.40 19.22
CA GLY A 265 10.01 17.96 20.17
C GLY A 265 9.07 16.91 20.75
N MET A 266 8.54 16.01 19.90
CA MET A 266 7.73 14.87 20.34
C MET A 266 8.50 13.96 21.30
N LEU A 267 9.79 13.70 21.02
CA LEU A 267 10.63 12.84 21.85
C LEU A 267 10.89 13.46 23.21
N ILE A 268 11.27 14.75 23.25
CA ILE A 268 11.56 15.49 24.49
C ILE A 268 10.31 15.62 25.36
N SER A 269 9.16 15.95 24.78
CA SER A 269 7.90 16.13 25.50
C SER A 269 7.18 14.82 25.84
N ARG A 270 7.69 13.67 25.37
CA ARG A 270 7.03 12.37 25.57
C ARG A 270 6.67 12.03 27.02
N PRO A 271 7.50 12.29 28.04
CA PRO A 271 7.13 12.00 29.43
C PRO A 271 5.83 12.69 29.91
N LEU A 272 5.48 13.82 29.24
CA LEU A 272 4.27 14.57 29.55
C LEU A 272 3.04 13.98 28.82
N TRP A 273 3.15 13.75 27.49
CA TRP A 273 2.00 13.35 26.70
C TRP A 273 1.76 11.83 26.65
N SER A 274 2.77 10.98 26.92
CA SER A 274 2.56 9.53 26.95
C SER A 274 1.57 9.07 28.04
N ARG A 275 1.38 9.88 29.06
CA ARG A 275 0.35 9.65 30.11
C ARG A 275 -1.07 9.93 29.60
N LEU A 276 -1.20 10.51 28.43
CA LEU A 276 -2.47 10.83 27.79
C LEU A 276 -2.89 9.79 26.72
N LEU A 277 -2.06 8.79 26.45
CA LEU A 277 -2.40 7.63 25.61
C LEU A 277 -3.21 6.63 26.43
#